data_0a724f0bfac7a0bda237a58d241c8e09
#
_entry.id   0a724f0bfac7a0bda237a58d241c8e09
#
_cell.length_a   1.000
_cell.length_b   1.000
_cell.length_c   1.000
_cell.angle_alpha   90.00
_cell.angle_beta   90.00
_cell.angle_gamma   90.00
#
_symmetry.space_group_name_H-M   'P 1'
#
loop_
_entity.id
_entity.type
_entity.pdbx_description
1 polymer ?
#
loop_
_entity_poly.entity_id
_entity_poly.type
_entity_poly.pdbx_seq_one_letter_code
_entity_poly.pdbx_strand_id
1 'polypeptide(L)'
;MAKAMQTPRRYQRIVHQIEQWILDGSMKPGDQLPGEHVLAQQFGVSRTAVREAAKALREKGLVEPHSGRGTFVIHGMSRVMKQSLSLMSRMGQLDGSAHLAEVRNILEPQIAALAATRAQEHHLRSLREAFRAMERYRHDPEGYIEGDLDFHRALAEAAGNSLILSLLHSIVGLLREERMRSFRVKGAPERSQVHHQKILQAVERRDAQAACMAMREHLRQVRKYSAQ
;
A
#
# COMPACT_ATOMS: atom_id res chain seq x y z
N MET A 1 -38.99 -0.79 28.33
CA MET A 1 -38.52 0.51 27.79
C MET A 1 -37.90 0.22 26.43
N ALA A 2 -38.60 0.52 25.35
CA ALA A 2 -38.11 0.32 23.98
C ALA A 2 -37.03 1.36 23.67
N LYS A 3 -35.83 0.90 23.32
CA LYS A 3 -34.72 1.74 22.88
C LYS A 3 -35.12 2.33 21.51
N ALA A 4 -35.44 3.64 21.48
CA ALA A 4 -35.77 4.36 20.26
C ALA A 4 -34.65 4.14 19.26
N MET A 5 -34.93 3.44 18.15
CA MET A 5 -34.06 3.37 17.00
C MET A 5 -33.90 4.78 16.44
N GLN A 6 -32.74 5.41 16.69
CA GLN A 6 -32.42 6.70 16.12
C GLN A 6 -32.41 6.58 14.62
N THR A 7 -33.28 7.33 13.95
CA THR A 7 -33.26 7.46 12.48
C THR A 7 -31.86 7.84 12.04
N PRO A 8 -31.21 7.07 11.14
CA PRO A 8 -29.85 7.38 10.72
C PRO A 8 -29.77 8.81 10.21
N ARG A 9 -28.76 9.56 10.67
CA ARG A 9 -28.54 10.93 10.19
C ARG A 9 -28.42 10.89 8.67
N ARG A 10 -28.93 11.90 7.97
CA ARG A 10 -29.00 11.93 6.49
C ARG A 10 -27.68 11.57 5.80
N TYR A 11 -26.55 12.02 6.35
CA TYR A 11 -25.22 11.69 5.83
C TYR A 11 -24.85 10.21 5.99
N GLN A 12 -25.34 9.52 7.04
CA GLN A 12 -25.06 8.10 7.28
C GLN A 12 -25.63 7.19 6.18
N ARG A 13 -26.78 7.57 5.60
CA ARG A 13 -27.36 6.87 4.44
C ARG A 13 -26.46 6.95 3.22
N ILE A 14 -25.85 8.13 2.99
CA ILE A 14 -24.90 8.35 1.89
C ILE A 14 -23.65 7.50 2.12
N VAL A 15 -23.10 7.54 3.33
CA VAL A 15 -21.93 6.74 3.73
C VAL A 15 -22.19 5.27 3.46
N HIS A 16 -23.29 4.74 3.98
CA HIS A 16 -23.65 3.32 3.81
C HIS A 16 -23.80 2.94 2.33
N GLN A 17 -24.45 3.78 1.52
CA GLN A 17 -24.63 3.49 0.10
C GLN A 17 -23.31 3.50 -0.67
N ILE A 18 -22.43 4.44 -0.40
CA ILE A 18 -21.10 4.47 -1.04
C ILE A 18 -20.25 3.29 -0.58
N GLU A 19 -20.33 2.90 0.69
CA GLU A 19 -19.70 1.67 1.19
C GLU A 19 -20.20 0.43 0.43
N GLN A 20 -21.50 0.33 0.19
CA GLN A 20 -22.05 -0.77 -0.61
C GLN A 20 -21.52 -0.76 -2.05
N TRP A 21 -21.45 0.39 -2.72
CA TRP A 21 -20.86 0.50 -4.05
C TRP A 21 -19.39 0.07 -4.11
N ILE A 22 -18.64 0.30 -3.02
CA ILE A 22 -17.24 -0.16 -2.92
C ILE A 22 -17.20 -1.67 -2.65
N LEU A 23 -18.09 -2.18 -1.78
CA LEU A 23 -18.13 -3.59 -1.39
C LEU A 23 -18.60 -4.50 -2.54
N ASP A 24 -19.57 -4.06 -3.32
CA ASP A 24 -20.11 -4.84 -4.46
C ASP A 24 -19.30 -4.65 -5.76
N GLY A 25 -18.24 -3.78 -5.71
CA GLY A 25 -17.36 -3.52 -6.84
C GLY A 25 -17.93 -2.57 -7.89
N SER A 26 -19.09 -1.94 -7.65
CA SER A 26 -19.66 -0.89 -8.51
C SER A 26 -18.78 0.33 -8.54
N MET A 27 -18.01 0.58 -7.45
CA MET A 27 -16.93 1.56 -7.39
C MET A 27 -15.63 0.88 -6.95
N LYS A 28 -14.58 1.07 -7.72
CA LYS A 28 -13.27 0.46 -7.48
C LYS A 28 -12.26 1.52 -7.00
N PRO A 29 -11.17 1.11 -6.33
CA PRO A 29 -10.06 2.01 -6.07
C PRO A 29 -9.55 2.68 -7.35
N GLY A 30 -9.42 4.00 -7.31
CA GLY A 30 -9.12 4.85 -8.47
C GLY A 30 -10.35 5.51 -9.09
N ASP A 31 -11.56 5.03 -8.83
CA ASP A 31 -12.78 5.66 -9.34
C ASP A 31 -13.08 6.97 -8.61
N GLN A 32 -13.54 7.95 -9.37
CA GLN A 32 -13.95 9.23 -8.83
C GLN A 32 -15.39 9.17 -8.30
N LEU A 33 -15.61 9.63 -7.06
CA LEU A 33 -16.96 9.83 -6.54
C LEU A 33 -17.72 10.87 -7.40
N PRO A 34 -19.04 10.68 -7.61
CA PRO A 34 -19.87 11.72 -8.20
C PRO A 34 -19.74 13.03 -7.41
N GLY A 35 -19.79 14.16 -8.11
CA GLY A 35 -19.64 15.47 -7.49
C GLY A 35 -20.71 15.73 -6.41
N GLU A 36 -20.39 16.61 -5.44
CA GLU A 36 -21.30 16.95 -4.32
C GLU A 36 -22.71 17.30 -4.77
N HIS A 37 -22.85 17.99 -5.89
CA HIS A 37 -24.15 18.40 -6.43
C HIS A 37 -24.96 17.18 -6.91
N VAL A 38 -24.31 16.27 -7.63
CA VAL A 38 -24.91 15.04 -8.16
C VAL A 38 -25.36 14.15 -7.00
N LEU A 39 -24.49 13.93 -6.00
CA LEU A 39 -24.85 13.13 -4.81
C LEU A 39 -25.98 13.79 -4.02
N ALA A 40 -25.98 15.13 -3.87
CA ALA A 40 -27.06 15.84 -3.18
C ALA A 40 -28.42 15.64 -3.87
N GLN A 41 -28.46 15.69 -5.21
CA GLN A 41 -29.67 15.40 -5.99
C GLN A 41 -30.07 13.94 -5.86
N GLN A 42 -29.15 13.01 -6.07
CA GLN A 42 -29.40 11.56 -6.06
C GLN A 42 -29.99 11.07 -4.72
N PHE A 43 -29.47 11.63 -3.60
CA PHE A 43 -29.93 11.24 -2.26
C PHE A 43 -31.03 12.14 -1.68
N GLY A 44 -31.42 13.21 -2.36
CA GLY A 44 -32.43 14.15 -1.89
C GLY A 44 -31.99 14.87 -0.59
N VAL A 45 -30.72 15.28 -0.49
CA VAL A 45 -30.13 15.88 0.71
C VAL A 45 -29.40 17.19 0.40
N SER A 46 -29.05 17.94 1.45
CA SER A 46 -28.22 19.14 1.28
C SER A 46 -26.77 18.80 0.92
N ARG A 47 -26.08 19.71 0.22
CA ARG A 47 -24.63 19.60 -0.06
C ARG A 47 -23.80 19.48 1.24
N THR A 48 -24.27 20.09 2.32
CA THR A 48 -23.62 19.95 3.64
C THR A 48 -23.65 18.51 4.12
N ALA A 49 -24.78 17.80 3.97
CA ALA A 49 -24.87 16.37 4.32
C ALA A 49 -23.93 15.50 3.46
N VAL A 50 -23.76 15.84 2.18
CA VAL A 50 -22.79 15.17 1.30
C VAL A 50 -21.35 15.38 1.76
N ARG A 51 -21.00 16.61 2.16
CA ARG A 51 -19.66 16.92 2.71
C ARG A 51 -19.37 16.17 4.00
N GLU A 52 -20.35 16.08 4.90
CA GLU A 52 -20.22 15.28 6.13
C GLU A 52 -20.04 13.79 5.78
N ALA A 53 -20.76 13.28 4.79
CA ALA A 53 -20.58 11.91 4.32
C ALA A 53 -19.17 11.68 3.73
N ALA A 54 -18.70 12.60 2.88
CA ALA A 54 -17.35 12.52 2.30
C ALA A 54 -16.27 12.59 3.39
N LYS A 55 -16.47 13.42 4.43
CA LYS A 55 -15.58 13.47 5.59
C LYS A 55 -15.56 12.15 6.35
N ALA A 56 -16.71 11.56 6.64
CA ALA A 56 -16.80 10.28 7.33
C ALA A 56 -16.18 9.13 6.50
N LEU A 57 -16.39 9.11 5.18
CA LEU A 57 -15.74 8.14 4.28
C LEU A 57 -14.23 8.31 4.25
N ARG A 58 -13.73 9.53 4.30
CA ARG A 58 -12.30 9.82 4.39
C ARG A 58 -11.71 9.36 5.73
N GLU A 59 -12.41 9.59 6.84
CA GLU A 59 -12.01 9.10 8.17
C GLU A 59 -11.95 7.57 8.22
N LYS A 60 -12.88 6.90 7.53
CA LYS A 60 -12.85 5.44 7.31
C LYS A 60 -11.76 5.00 6.32
N GLY A 61 -11.07 5.93 5.68
CA GLY A 61 -10.02 5.65 4.70
C GLY A 61 -10.54 5.10 3.35
N LEU A 62 -11.82 5.24 3.05
CA LEU A 62 -12.41 4.70 1.83
C LEU A 62 -12.25 5.63 0.63
N VAL A 63 -12.08 6.93 0.89
CA VAL A 63 -11.93 7.94 -0.17
C VAL A 63 -10.87 8.97 0.19
N GLU A 64 -10.31 9.63 -0.83
CA GLU A 64 -9.34 10.71 -0.70
C GLU A 64 -9.68 11.88 -1.62
N PRO A 65 -9.68 13.14 -1.12
CA PRO A 65 -9.84 14.31 -1.95
C PRO A 65 -8.52 14.64 -2.67
N HIS A 66 -8.61 14.91 -3.97
CA HIS A 66 -7.54 15.47 -4.79
C HIS A 66 -7.90 16.89 -5.19
N SER A 67 -7.04 17.85 -4.85
CA SER A 67 -7.30 19.28 -5.14
C SER A 67 -7.59 19.50 -6.61
N GLY A 68 -8.71 20.18 -6.92
CA GLY A 68 -9.17 20.46 -8.27
C GLY A 68 -9.66 19.26 -9.10
N ARG A 69 -9.53 18.02 -8.59
CA ARG A 69 -9.87 16.81 -9.34
C ARG A 69 -11.04 16.03 -8.76
N GLY A 70 -11.44 16.32 -7.51
CA GLY A 70 -12.55 15.65 -6.84
C GLY A 70 -12.10 14.63 -5.78
N THR A 71 -13.01 13.76 -5.40
CA THR A 71 -12.78 12.73 -4.37
C THR A 71 -12.75 11.36 -5.04
N PHE A 72 -11.74 10.55 -4.71
CA PHE A 72 -11.51 9.25 -5.33
C PHE A 72 -11.58 8.13 -4.30
N VAL A 73 -12.08 6.97 -4.72
CA VAL A 73 -12.03 5.73 -3.91
C VAL A 73 -10.58 5.27 -3.80
N ILE A 74 -10.17 4.88 -2.59
CA ILE A 74 -8.81 4.38 -2.32
C ILE A 74 -8.87 2.98 -1.70
N HIS A 75 -7.71 2.29 -1.67
CA HIS A 75 -7.54 1.07 -0.89
C HIS A 75 -7.54 1.41 0.61
N GLY A 76 -8.75 1.55 1.18
CA GLY A 76 -8.98 2.19 2.47
C GLY A 76 -8.27 1.55 3.66
N MET A 77 -8.15 0.22 3.66
CA MET A 77 -7.55 -0.51 4.76
C MET A 77 -6.08 -0.11 4.99
N SER A 78 -5.31 0.08 3.91
CA SER A 78 -3.89 0.40 4.02
C SER A 78 -3.62 1.78 4.64
N ARG A 79 -4.47 2.76 4.39
CA ARG A 79 -4.30 4.13 4.94
C ARG A 79 -4.57 4.19 6.44
N VAL A 80 -5.69 3.62 6.89
CA VAL A 80 -6.06 3.58 8.33
C VAL A 80 -5.02 2.78 9.09
N MET A 81 -4.61 1.63 8.57
CA MET A 81 -3.55 0.82 9.18
C MET A 81 -2.22 1.57 9.24
N LYS A 82 -1.80 2.24 8.15
CA LYS A 82 -0.58 3.04 8.12
C LYS A 82 -0.63 4.16 9.16
N GLN A 83 -1.74 4.87 9.30
CA GLN A 83 -1.90 5.93 10.31
C GLN A 83 -1.82 5.35 11.73
N SER A 84 -2.51 4.25 12.01
CA SER A 84 -2.48 3.59 13.31
C SER A 84 -1.08 3.08 13.67
N LEU A 85 -0.40 2.40 12.75
CA LEU A 85 0.96 1.92 12.94
C LEU A 85 1.96 3.07 13.11
N SER A 86 1.81 4.17 12.35
CA SER A 86 2.64 5.36 12.50
C SER A 86 2.46 6.01 13.88
N LEU A 87 1.23 6.07 14.38
CA LEU A 87 0.94 6.56 15.72
C LEU A 87 1.59 5.67 16.79
N MET A 88 1.43 4.35 16.70
CA MET A 88 2.04 3.38 17.61
C MET A 88 3.58 3.49 17.61
N SER A 89 4.19 3.68 16.44
CA SER A 89 5.63 3.91 16.31
C SER A 89 6.07 5.19 17.04
N ARG A 90 5.33 6.29 16.86
CA ARG A 90 5.62 7.58 17.54
C ARG A 90 5.42 7.52 19.05
N MET A 91 4.52 6.64 19.52
CA MET A 91 4.27 6.41 20.95
C MET A 91 5.31 5.45 21.58
N GLY A 92 6.31 5.00 20.82
CA GLY A 92 7.31 4.03 21.29
C GLY A 92 6.76 2.62 21.54
N GLN A 93 5.53 2.33 21.09
CA GLN A 93 4.89 1.02 21.29
C GLN A 93 5.33 -0.02 20.24
N LEU A 94 5.93 0.44 19.14
CA LEU A 94 6.61 -0.40 18.18
C LEU A 94 8.11 -0.24 18.42
N ASP A 95 8.78 -1.31 18.84
CA ASP A 95 10.23 -1.36 18.96
C ASP A 95 10.85 -1.24 17.57
N GLY A 96 10.85 0.00 17.09
CA GLY A 96 11.50 0.50 15.87
C GLY A 96 11.42 -0.40 14.65
N SER A 97 12.51 -0.43 13.92
CA SER A 97 12.67 -1.19 12.67
C SER A 97 12.68 -2.71 12.86
N ALA A 98 12.99 -3.23 14.05
CA ALA A 98 13.18 -4.67 14.27
C ALA A 98 11.88 -5.48 14.10
N HIS A 99 10.78 -5.07 14.73
CA HIS A 99 9.48 -5.73 14.59
C HIS A 99 8.92 -5.62 13.17
N LEU A 100 9.10 -4.46 12.52
CA LEU A 100 8.69 -4.29 11.13
C LEU A 100 9.53 -5.17 10.19
N ALA A 101 10.84 -5.27 10.44
CA ALA A 101 11.72 -6.17 9.69
C ALA A 101 11.34 -7.64 9.88
N GLU A 102 10.93 -8.05 11.09
CA GLU A 102 10.44 -9.41 11.36
C GLU A 102 9.16 -9.70 10.57
N VAL A 103 8.17 -8.82 10.58
CA VAL A 103 6.94 -8.96 9.79
C VAL A 103 7.25 -9.06 8.29
N ARG A 104 8.17 -8.24 7.77
CA ARG A 104 8.64 -8.34 6.39
C ARG A 104 9.25 -9.71 6.08
N ASN A 105 10.11 -10.22 6.96
CA ASN A 105 10.74 -11.53 6.80
C ASN A 105 9.75 -12.70 6.78
N ILE A 106 8.60 -12.56 7.44
CA ILE A 106 7.51 -13.53 7.40
C ILE A 106 6.71 -13.41 6.10
N LEU A 107 6.34 -12.19 5.70
CA LEU A 107 5.39 -11.95 4.61
C LEU A 107 6.04 -11.91 3.23
N GLU A 108 7.10 -11.14 3.03
CA GLU A 108 7.60 -10.81 1.69
C GLU A 108 8.18 -12.01 0.92
N PRO A 109 8.85 -13.00 1.54
CA PRO A 109 9.26 -14.20 0.81
C PRO A 109 8.08 -14.99 0.24
N GLN A 110 6.97 -15.07 0.98
CA GLN A 110 5.77 -15.75 0.51
C GLN A 110 5.04 -14.93 -0.56
N ILE A 111 5.07 -13.60 -0.44
CA ILE A 111 4.55 -12.69 -1.47
C ILE A 111 5.31 -12.88 -2.78
N ALA A 112 6.65 -12.95 -2.74
CA ALA A 112 7.47 -13.19 -3.92
C ALA A 112 7.17 -14.56 -4.57
N ALA A 113 6.98 -15.61 -3.77
CA ALA A 113 6.58 -16.93 -4.25
C ALA A 113 5.21 -16.91 -4.94
N LEU A 114 4.21 -16.25 -4.32
CA LEU A 114 2.88 -16.08 -4.91
C LEU A 114 2.93 -15.24 -6.18
N ALA A 115 3.73 -14.17 -6.21
CA ALA A 115 3.95 -13.36 -7.39
C ALA A 115 4.50 -14.21 -8.55
N ALA A 116 5.48 -15.07 -8.30
CA ALA A 116 6.03 -15.96 -9.32
C ALA A 116 4.95 -16.87 -9.94
N THR A 117 4.00 -17.35 -9.15
CA THR A 117 2.95 -18.25 -9.66
C THR A 117 1.77 -17.53 -10.33
N ARG A 118 1.50 -16.27 -9.94
CA ARG A 118 0.26 -15.56 -10.30
C ARG A 118 0.46 -14.32 -11.17
N ALA A 119 1.69 -13.82 -11.31
CA ALA A 119 1.95 -12.61 -12.07
C ALA A 119 1.39 -12.70 -13.50
N GLN A 120 0.72 -11.66 -13.95
CA GLN A 120 0.32 -11.45 -15.33
C GLN A 120 1.30 -10.49 -16.01
N GLU A 121 1.25 -10.33 -17.32
CA GLU A 121 2.22 -9.51 -18.06
C GLU A 121 2.25 -8.04 -17.61
N HIS A 122 1.12 -7.48 -17.23
CA HIS A 122 1.08 -6.11 -16.69
C HIS A 122 1.82 -6.00 -15.35
N HIS A 123 1.76 -7.02 -14.48
CA HIS A 123 2.52 -7.06 -13.23
C HIS A 123 4.03 -7.16 -13.50
N LEU A 124 4.45 -7.97 -14.48
CA LEU A 124 5.85 -8.07 -14.87
C LEU A 124 6.37 -6.74 -15.44
N ARG A 125 5.55 -6.01 -16.19
CA ARG A 125 5.90 -4.66 -16.65
C ARG A 125 6.15 -3.71 -15.48
N SER A 126 5.22 -3.65 -14.51
CA SER A 126 5.38 -2.81 -13.31
C SER A 126 6.63 -3.16 -12.51
N LEU A 127 6.95 -4.45 -12.34
CA LEU A 127 8.18 -4.91 -11.69
C LEU A 127 9.44 -4.46 -12.43
N ARG A 128 9.47 -4.59 -13.77
CA ARG A 128 10.59 -4.13 -14.59
C ARG A 128 10.76 -2.62 -14.54
N GLU A 129 9.66 -1.87 -14.54
CA GLU A 129 9.67 -0.41 -14.43
C GLU A 129 10.24 0.05 -13.09
N ALA A 130 9.79 -0.54 -11.98
CA ALA A 130 10.30 -0.26 -10.65
C ALA A 130 11.81 -0.61 -10.53
N PHE A 131 12.22 -1.76 -11.06
CA PHE A 131 13.63 -2.15 -11.11
C PHE A 131 14.49 -1.14 -11.91
N ARG A 132 14.02 -0.71 -13.10
CA ARG A 132 14.71 0.29 -13.92
C ARG A 132 14.72 1.67 -13.25
N ALA A 133 13.70 2.02 -12.49
CA ALA A 133 13.67 3.26 -11.74
C ALA A 133 14.78 3.29 -10.68
N MET A 134 14.96 2.20 -9.92
CA MET A 134 16.07 2.07 -8.97
C MET A 134 17.44 2.20 -9.66
N GLU A 135 17.65 1.59 -10.85
CA GLU A 135 18.88 1.73 -11.63
C GLU A 135 19.13 3.18 -12.05
N ARG A 136 18.08 3.85 -12.54
CA ARG A 136 18.16 5.27 -12.98
C ARG A 136 18.53 6.19 -11.84
N TYR A 137 17.93 5.96 -10.67
CA TYR A 137 18.06 6.83 -9.50
C TYR A 137 19.06 6.29 -8.46
N ARG A 138 19.98 5.41 -8.85
CA ARG A 138 20.92 4.77 -7.90
C ARG A 138 21.80 5.72 -7.10
N HIS A 139 21.95 6.98 -7.54
CA HIS A 139 22.69 8.04 -6.84
C HIS A 139 21.76 9.10 -6.22
N ASP A 140 20.45 8.98 -6.41
CA ASP A 140 19.43 9.82 -5.81
C ASP A 140 18.66 9.00 -4.77
N PRO A 141 18.83 9.30 -3.45
CA PRO A 141 18.19 8.53 -2.39
C PRO A 141 16.66 8.48 -2.50
N GLU A 142 16.03 9.61 -2.83
CA GLU A 142 14.58 9.71 -2.89
C GLU A 142 14.03 8.86 -4.04
N GLY A 143 14.57 9.03 -5.23
CA GLY A 143 14.13 8.26 -6.41
C GLY A 143 14.41 6.77 -6.27
N TYR A 144 15.56 6.39 -5.69
CA TYR A 144 15.88 4.98 -5.44
C TYR A 144 14.89 4.34 -4.47
N ILE A 145 14.60 5.01 -3.35
CA ILE A 145 13.69 4.49 -2.32
C ILE A 145 12.27 4.38 -2.86
N GLU A 146 11.79 5.35 -3.65
CA GLU A 146 10.48 5.21 -4.30
C GLU A 146 10.43 4.01 -5.24
N GLY A 147 11.46 3.80 -6.06
CA GLY A 147 11.58 2.62 -6.92
C GLY A 147 11.58 1.31 -6.13
N ASP A 148 12.27 1.26 -4.99
CA ASP A 148 12.30 0.10 -4.10
C ASP A 148 10.90 -0.17 -3.49
N LEU A 149 10.21 0.87 -3.03
CA LEU A 149 8.83 0.77 -2.54
C LEU A 149 7.88 0.26 -3.62
N ASP A 150 8.00 0.78 -4.84
CA ASP A 150 7.21 0.38 -5.99
C ASP A 150 7.46 -1.08 -6.39
N PHE A 151 8.70 -1.56 -6.30
CA PHE A 151 9.05 -2.94 -6.59
C PHE A 151 8.37 -3.92 -5.61
N HIS A 152 8.45 -3.64 -4.31
CA HIS A 152 7.78 -4.46 -3.29
C HIS A 152 6.26 -4.41 -3.41
N ARG A 153 5.70 -3.24 -3.76
CA ARG A 153 4.26 -3.10 -4.04
C ARG A 153 3.84 -3.93 -5.25
N ALA A 154 4.58 -3.86 -6.35
CA ALA A 154 4.28 -4.63 -7.56
C ALA A 154 4.33 -6.15 -7.33
N LEU A 155 5.22 -6.64 -6.46
CA LEU A 155 5.20 -8.03 -6.02
C LEU A 155 3.92 -8.39 -5.28
N ALA A 156 3.46 -7.52 -4.36
CA ALA A 156 2.23 -7.75 -3.61
C ALA A 156 0.98 -7.69 -4.50
N GLU A 157 0.95 -6.82 -5.49
CA GLU A 157 -0.10 -6.78 -6.52
C GLU A 157 -0.12 -8.08 -7.32
N ALA A 158 1.05 -8.54 -7.78
CA ALA A 158 1.21 -9.79 -8.52
C ALA A 158 0.83 -11.03 -7.70
N ALA A 159 0.93 -10.99 -6.36
CA ALA A 159 0.47 -12.06 -5.49
C ALA A 159 -1.06 -12.27 -5.53
N GLY A 160 -1.83 -11.30 -6.05
CA GLY A 160 -3.26 -11.44 -6.29
C GLY A 160 -4.13 -11.57 -5.04
N ASN A 161 -3.67 -11.01 -3.91
CA ASN A 161 -4.41 -10.97 -2.65
C ASN A 161 -4.46 -9.54 -2.11
N SER A 162 -5.63 -8.90 -2.20
CA SER A 162 -5.81 -7.51 -1.81
C SER A 162 -5.52 -7.22 -0.32
N LEU A 163 -5.73 -8.21 0.56
CA LEU A 163 -5.39 -8.07 1.98
C LEU A 163 -3.87 -8.05 2.18
N ILE A 164 -3.13 -8.93 1.51
CA ILE A 164 -1.67 -8.92 1.53
C ILE A 164 -1.13 -7.59 1.00
N LEU A 165 -1.67 -7.10 -0.12
CA LEU A 165 -1.30 -5.80 -0.68
C LEU A 165 -1.53 -4.67 0.33
N SER A 166 -2.69 -4.63 0.97
CA SER A 166 -3.04 -3.60 1.97
C SER A 166 -2.14 -3.65 3.20
N LEU A 167 -1.83 -4.85 3.71
CA LEU A 167 -0.90 -5.06 4.82
C LEU A 167 0.50 -4.59 4.47
N LEU A 168 1.04 -5.06 3.35
CA LEU A 168 2.39 -4.69 2.93
C LEU A 168 2.51 -3.18 2.69
N HIS A 169 1.55 -2.57 2.01
CA HIS A 169 1.54 -1.12 1.77
C HIS A 169 1.56 -0.31 3.08
N SER A 170 0.85 -0.80 4.11
CA SER A 170 0.81 -0.13 5.42
C SER A 170 2.16 -0.18 6.15
N ILE A 171 2.92 -1.25 5.97
CA ILE A 171 4.18 -1.51 6.67
C ILE A 171 5.37 -0.91 5.92
N VAL A 172 5.43 -1.10 4.61
CA VAL A 172 6.58 -0.73 3.77
C VAL A 172 6.87 0.78 3.82
N GLY A 173 5.81 1.61 3.87
CA GLY A 173 5.96 3.06 3.99
C GLY A 173 6.56 3.55 5.32
N LEU A 174 6.47 2.75 6.40
CA LEU A 174 7.03 3.11 7.72
C LEU A 174 8.56 2.95 7.77
N LEU A 175 9.14 2.21 6.84
CA LEU A 175 10.57 1.94 6.78
C LEU A 175 11.36 2.94 5.93
N ARG A 176 10.73 4.05 5.52
CA ARG A 176 11.39 5.05 4.66
C ARG A 176 12.68 5.57 5.28
N GLU A 177 12.65 5.91 6.59
CA GLU A 177 13.83 6.40 7.31
C GLU A 177 14.93 5.34 7.41
N GLU A 178 14.56 4.09 7.66
CA GLU A 178 15.51 2.97 7.69
C GLU A 178 16.13 2.73 6.32
N ARG A 179 15.34 2.78 5.26
CA ARG A 179 15.84 2.69 3.87
C ARG A 179 16.78 3.84 3.54
N MET A 180 16.46 5.05 4.00
CA MET A 180 17.34 6.20 3.84
C MET A 180 18.69 5.98 4.55
N ARG A 181 18.69 5.42 5.77
CA ARG A 181 19.93 5.05 6.48
C ARG A 181 20.70 3.98 5.72
N SER A 182 20.04 2.91 5.31
CA SER A 182 20.64 1.81 4.53
C SER A 182 21.23 2.28 3.21
N PHE A 183 20.58 3.22 2.53
CA PHE A 183 21.07 3.81 1.27
C PHE A 183 22.43 4.49 1.44
N ARG A 184 22.68 5.12 2.59
CA ARG A 184 23.94 5.83 2.89
C ARG A 184 25.14 4.90 3.13
N VAL A 185 24.88 3.61 3.34
CA VAL A 185 25.96 2.62 3.49
C VAL A 185 26.63 2.39 2.14
N LYS A 186 27.93 2.58 2.07
CA LYS A 186 28.70 2.47 0.81
C LYS A 186 28.47 1.12 0.11
N GLY A 187 28.03 1.18 -1.12
CA GLY A 187 27.75 0.04 -1.97
C GLY A 187 26.46 -0.74 -1.62
N ALA A 188 25.60 -0.22 -0.72
CA ALA A 188 24.34 -0.88 -0.37
C ALA A 188 23.33 -0.85 -1.53
N PRO A 189 23.12 0.25 -2.28
CA PRO A 189 22.23 0.27 -3.43
C PRO A 189 22.62 -0.77 -4.49
N GLU A 190 23.89 -0.86 -4.83
CA GLU A 190 24.41 -1.79 -5.84
C GLU A 190 24.16 -3.25 -5.43
N ARG A 191 24.47 -3.58 -4.18
CA ARG A 191 24.23 -4.95 -3.66
C ARG A 191 22.74 -5.26 -3.56
N SER A 192 21.91 -4.29 -3.14
CA SER A 192 20.46 -4.46 -3.09
C SER A 192 19.89 -4.71 -4.50
N GLN A 193 20.39 -3.99 -5.49
CA GLN A 193 19.98 -4.13 -6.89
C GLN A 193 20.26 -5.54 -7.45
N VAL A 194 21.38 -6.15 -7.06
CA VAL A 194 21.68 -7.55 -7.43
C VAL A 194 20.61 -8.50 -6.88
N HIS A 195 20.11 -8.26 -5.65
CA HIS A 195 19.05 -9.09 -5.07
C HIS A 195 17.69 -8.84 -5.74
N HIS A 196 17.34 -7.58 -6.03
CA HIS A 196 16.12 -7.26 -6.76
C HIS A 196 16.10 -7.92 -8.15
N GLN A 197 17.25 -7.95 -8.84
CA GLN A 197 17.38 -8.63 -10.11
C GLN A 197 17.12 -10.12 -9.99
N LYS A 198 17.66 -10.79 -8.96
CA LYS A 198 17.40 -12.22 -8.71
C LYS A 198 15.92 -12.49 -8.45
N ILE A 199 15.26 -11.63 -7.67
CA ILE A 199 13.82 -11.75 -7.41
C ILE A 199 13.03 -11.60 -8.71
N LEU A 200 13.29 -10.54 -9.48
CA LEU A 200 12.62 -10.30 -10.77
C LEU A 200 12.78 -11.49 -11.71
N GLN A 201 14.00 -11.99 -11.89
CA GLN A 201 14.27 -13.14 -12.75
C GLN A 201 13.53 -14.41 -12.30
N ALA A 202 13.45 -14.66 -10.98
CA ALA A 202 12.71 -15.81 -10.45
C ALA A 202 11.20 -15.69 -10.71
N VAL A 203 10.64 -14.47 -10.56
CA VAL A 203 9.23 -14.20 -10.87
C VAL A 203 8.96 -14.37 -12.38
N GLU A 204 9.84 -13.87 -13.25
CA GLU A 204 9.74 -14.03 -14.71
C GLU A 204 9.80 -15.49 -15.14
N ARG A 205 10.64 -16.30 -14.47
CA ARG A 205 10.76 -17.76 -14.72
C ARG A 205 9.65 -18.58 -14.09
N ARG A 206 8.73 -17.95 -13.37
CA ARG A 206 7.66 -18.65 -12.62
C ARG A 206 8.18 -19.60 -11.55
N ASP A 207 9.38 -19.35 -11.03
CA ASP A 207 10.01 -20.16 -10.00
C ASP A 207 9.71 -19.60 -8.60
N ALA A 208 8.67 -20.16 -7.96
CA ALA A 208 8.21 -19.72 -6.63
C ALA A 208 9.27 -19.95 -5.55
N GLN A 209 10.01 -21.05 -5.63
CA GLN A 209 11.03 -21.39 -4.63
C GLN A 209 12.22 -20.42 -4.75
N ALA A 210 12.72 -20.18 -5.95
CA ALA A 210 13.81 -19.23 -6.19
C ALA A 210 13.40 -17.80 -5.79
N ALA A 211 12.16 -17.37 -6.09
CA ALA A 211 11.66 -16.06 -5.70
C ALA A 211 11.60 -15.89 -4.16
N CYS A 212 11.10 -16.90 -3.46
CA CYS A 212 11.09 -16.94 -1.99
C CYS A 212 12.50 -16.83 -1.40
N MET A 213 13.44 -17.62 -1.91
CA MET A 213 14.84 -17.64 -1.44
C MET A 213 15.55 -16.30 -1.72
N ALA A 214 15.40 -15.77 -2.93
CA ALA A 214 15.98 -14.49 -3.32
C ALA A 214 15.47 -13.35 -2.43
N MET A 215 14.17 -13.31 -2.11
CA MET A 215 13.61 -12.31 -1.21
C MET A 215 14.14 -12.47 0.22
N ARG A 216 14.28 -13.69 0.74
CA ARG A 216 14.90 -13.93 2.07
C ARG A 216 16.35 -13.42 2.13
N GLU A 217 17.12 -13.66 1.08
CA GLU A 217 18.49 -13.14 0.99
C GLU A 217 18.53 -11.61 0.95
N HIS A 218 17.65 -11.00 0.15
CA HIS A 218 17.49 -9.57 0.07
C HIS A 218 17.24 -8.96 1.46
N LEU A 219 16.21 -9.43 2.17
CA LEU A 219 15.84 -8.91 3.48
C LEU A 219 16.94 -9.12 4.54
N ARG A 220 17.64 -10.28 4.50
CA ARG A 220 18.78 -10.54 5.37
C ARG A 220 19.91 -9.55 5.15
N GLN A 221 20.15 -9.15 3.90
CA GLN A 221 21.18 -8.18 3.58
C GLN A 221 20.80 -6.78 4.04
N VAL A 222 19.56 -6.35 3.81
CA VAL A 222 19.05 -5.05 4.28
C VAL A 222 19.20 -4.94 5.80
N ARG A 223 18.85 -5.98 6.55
CA ARG A 223 19.00 -6.01 8.01
C ARG A 223 20.45 -5.79 8.49
N LYS A 224 21.45 -6.28 7.76
CA LYS A 224 22.88 -6.04 8.11
C LYS A 224 23.28 -4.58 8.01
N TYR A 225 22.62 -3.82 7.13
CA TYR A 225 22.91 -2.38 6.97
C TYR A 225 22.17 -1.52 8.00
N SER A 226 20.98 -1.96 8.42
CA SER A 226 20.21 -1.24 9.45
C SER A 226 20.80 -1.39 10.86
N ALA A 227 21.72 -2.34 11.07
CA ALA A 227 22.40 -2.59 12.34
C ALA A 227 23.76 -1.88 12.46
N GLN A 228 24.22 -1.17 11.43
CA GLN A 228 25.41 -0.34 11.39
C GLN A 228 25.05 1.14 11.59
#